data_ac17f34a5123c4bbe692c100d3562220
#
_entry.id   ac17f34a5123c4bbe692c100d3562220
#
_cell.length_a   1.000
_cell.length_b   1.000
_cell.length_c   1.000
_cell.angle_alpha   90.00
_cell.angle_beta   90.00
_cell.angle_gamma   90.00
#
_symmetry.space_group_name_H-M   'P 1'
#
loop_
_entity.id
_entity.type
_entity.pdbx_description
1 polymer ?
#
loop_
_entity_poly.entity_id
_entity_poly.type
_entity_poly.pdbx_seq_one_letter_code
_entity_poly.pdbx_strand_id
1 'polypeptide(L)'
;MAKNPKILSIVLAGGEGTRLMPLTRDRAKPAVPFGGVFRLIDFPLSNLVNSGYMQTVVLTQYKSHSLDRHISTVWRFSPLLGNYVSPVPAQQRLGKHWYLGSADAIYQTINIIEDVQPDIVVIVGADHVYRMDFQQMVQQHIESGAEFTVAGIRQPISQSNQFGVIEVDPDHPNMIKSFQEKPQTTTGLPDDPNSILASMGNYVANTDALFAALSLDEKAEDTKHDMGGDIAPYFAARNEAGVYDFNSNEIPGATPTDHAYWRDVGTLKQFYDAHMDLISYVPEFNLYNTEWPIYTLSGNLPPAKFVHAGRDRLGHATDSIVSPGVIVSGGEGHHSVLSPNVRIHSWSQVVDSILFDGVVVNRRARVYKAILDKNVVLTENSTVGIDTEHDLARGFTVTPEGITVVPKGTVVDD
;
A
#
# COMPACT_ATOMS: atom_id res chain seq x y z
N MET A 1 6.15 30.56 23.07
CA MET A 1 5.53 29.70 22.05
C MET A 1 6.40 28.46 21.93
N ALA A 2 5.87 27.28 22.20
CA ALA A 2 6.61 26.05 21.96
C ALA A 2 6.93 25.99 20.46
N LYS A 3 8.18 25.70 20.10
CA LYS A 3 8.61 25.54 18.71
C LYS A 3 7.91 24.29 18.18
N ASN A 4 7.22 24.39 17.04
CA ASN A 4 6.68 23.19 16.40
C ASN A 4 7.84 22.21 16.14
N PRO A 5 7.72 20.94 16.49
CA PRO A 5 8.78 19.97 16.29
C PRO A 5 9.09 19.84 14.79
N LYS A 6 10.38 19.67 14.49
CA LYS A 6 10.82 19.33 13.14
C LYS A 6 10.58 17.85 12.88
N ILE A 7 9.88 17.51 11.80
CA ILE A 7 9.48 16.14 11.52
C ILE A 7 10.14 15.68 10.22
N LEU A 8 10.68 14.46 10.25
CA LEU A 8 11.11 13.73 9.08
C LEU A 8 10.23 12.47 8.92
N SER A 9 9.75 12.23 7.72
CA SER A 9 9.01 11.01 7.40
C SER A 9 9.89 9.99 6.70
N ILE A 10 9.80 8.72 7.12
CA ILE A 10 10.48 7.57 6.51
C ILE A 10 9.43 6.58 6.02
N VAL A 11 9.47 6.27 4.74
CA VAL A 11 8.59 5.26 4.13
C VAL A 11 9.39 4.00 3.86
N LEU A 12 8.98 2.89 4.46
CA LEU A 12 9.65 1.59 4.36
C LEU A 12 9.13 0.82 3.13
N ALA A 13 9.94 0.74 2.08
CA ALA A 13 9.59 0.16 0.79
C ALA A 13 10.52 -0.99 0.37
N GLY A 14 11.14 -1.69 1.33
CA GLY A 14 12.19 -2.68 1.12
C GLY A 14 11.71 -4.14 0.95
N GLY A 15 10.44 -4.47 1.16
CA GLY A 15 9.94 -5.84 1.15
C GLY A 15 9.92 -6.51 -0.24
N GLU A 16 10.18 -7.82 -0.29
CA GLU A 16 10.16 -8.61 -1.55
C GLU A 16 8.79 -8.72 -2.21
N GLY A 17 7.71 -8.74 -1.41
CA GLY A 17 6.34 -8.85 -1.92
C GLY A 17 6.01 -10.20 -2.59
N THR A 18 6.60 -11.29 -2.15
CA THR A 18 6.47 -12.64 -2.76
C THR A 18 5.03 -13.14 -2.84
N ARG A 19 4.19 -12.79 -1.85
CA ARG A 19 2.76 -13.18 -1.80
C ARG A 19 1.89 -12.57 -2.90
N LEU A 20 2.38 -11.53 -3.60
CA LEU A 20 1.72 -10.91 -4.76
C LEU A 20 2.29 -11.38 -6.11
N MET A 21 3.15 -12.39 -6.13
CA MET A 21 3.57 -12.98 -7.40
C MET A 21 2.35 -13.44 -8.23
N PRO A 22 2.34 -13.21 -9.57
CA PRO A 22 3.44 -12.73 -10.41
C PRO A 22 3.54 -11.19 -10.54
N LEU A 23 2.65 -10.40 -9.91
CA LEU A 23 2.63 -8.93 -10.05
C LEU A 23 3.93 -8.25 -9.56
N THR A 24 4.63 -8.88 -8.63
CA THR A 24 5.90 -8.39 -8.04
C THR A 24 7.13 -9.05 -8.67
N ARG A 25 6.98 -9.79 -9.78
CA ARG A 25 8.12 -10.44 -10.43
C ARG A 25 9.19 -9.45 -10.90
N ASP A 26 8.77 -8.30 -11.43
CA ASP A 26 9.66 -7.31 -12.05
C ASP A 26 9.61 -5.93 -11.38
N ARG A 27 8.93 -5.80 -10.25
CA ARG A 27 8.77 -4.55 -9.49
C ARG A 27 8.59 -4.79 -8.00
N ALA A 28 8.94 -3.80 -7.18
CA ALA A 28 8.64 -3.78 -5.76
C ALA A 28 7.11 -3.72 -5.51
N LYS A 29 6.61 -4.31 -4.40
CA LYS A 29 5.17 -4.27 -4.04
C LYS A 29 4.60 -2.85 -4.05
N PRO A 30 5.26 -1.82 -3.48
CA PRO A 30 4.74 -0.45 -3.50
C PRO A 30 4.57 0.16 -4.90
N ALA A 31 5.22 -0.41 -5.93
CA ALA A 31 5.10 0.03 -7.32
C ALA A 31 3.98 -0.67 -8.10
N VAL A 32 3.24 -1.59 -7.49
CA VAL A 32 2.10 -2.28 -8.13
C VAL A 32 0.98 -1.26 -8.38
N PRO A 33 0.39 -1.22 -9.61
CA PRO A 33 -0.75 -0.34 -9.91
C PRO A 33 -1.95 -0.64 -9.03
N PHE A 34 -2.70 0.39 -8.64
CA PHE A 34 -3.89 0.27 -7.84
C PHE A 34 -4.95 1.32 -8.25
N GLY A 35 -6.22 0.94 -8.22
CA GLY A 35 -7.34 1.86 -8.44
C GLY A 35 -7.31 2.60 -9.80
N GLY A 36 -6.78 1.97 -10.84
CA GLY A 36 -6.67 2.52 -12.20
C GLY A 36 -5.37 3.28 -12.42
N VAL A 37 -5.18 4.45 -11.82
CA VAL A 37 -4.06 5.36 -12.13
C VAL A 37 -2.97 5.41 -11.05
N PHE A 38 -3.25 4.95 -9.83
CA PHE A 38 -2.34 5.04 -8.69
C PHE A 38 -1.35 3.88 -8.63
N ARG A 39 -0.40 3.98 -7.71
CA ARG A 39 0.39 2.87 -7.17
C ARG A 39 0.21 2.80 -5.67
N LEU A 40 0.48 1.64 -5.07
CA LEU A 40 0.31 1.47 -3.62
C LEU A 40 1.07 2.53 -2.81
N ILE A 41 2.28 2.92 -3.23
CA ILE A 41 3.08 3.96 -2.57
C ILE A 41 2.41 5.34 -2.54
N ASP A 42 1.49 5.62 -3.47
CA ASP A 42 0.84 6.94 -3.55
C ASP A 42 -0.08 7.18 -2.34
N PHE A 43 -0.60 6.13 -1.69
CA PHE A 43 -1.45 6.24 -0.51
C PHE A 43 -0.71 6.77 0.72
N PRO A 44 0.35 6.12 1.24
CA PRO A 44 1.09 6.65 2.38
C PRO A 44 1.75 8.00 2.08
N LEU A 45 2.28 8.21 0.87
CA LEU A 45 2.85 9.51 0.51
C LEU A 45 1.80 10.62 0.49
N SER A 46 0.58 10.34 0.00
CA SER A 46 -0.51 11.32 0.04
C SER A 46 -0.94 11.66 1.46
N ASN A 47 -1.01 10.67 2.35
CA ASN A 47 -1.33 10.89 3.75
C ASN A 47 -0.29 11.80 4.44
N LEU A 48 1.00 11.55 4.21
CA LEU A 48 2.07 12.39 4.75
C LEU A 48 1.99 13.83 4.24
N VAL A 49 1.75 14.01 2.94
CA VAL A 49 1.63 15.33 2.32
C VAL A 49 0.39 16.07 2.81
N ASN A 50 -0.76 15.42 2.87
CA ASN A 50 -1.99 16.01 3.40
C ASN A 50 -1.84 16.38 4.89
N SER A 51 -1.06 15.62 5.66
CA SER A 51 -0.67 15.93 7.05
C SER A 51 0.37 17.04 7.14
N GLY A 52 0.84 17.63 6.02
CA GLY A 52 1.84 18.71 6.01
C GLY A 52 3.29 18.23 6.17
N TYR A 53 3.57 16.94 6.16
CA TYR A 53 4.91 16.36 6.30
C TYR A 53 5.59 16.22 4.94
N MET A 54 6.23 17.29 4.50
CA MET A 54 6.78 17.44 3.14
C MET A 54 8.25 17.01 3.01
N GLN A 55 8.90 16.58 4.10
CA GLN A 55 10.25 16.03 4.08
C GLN A 55 10.17 14.53 4.29
N THR A 56 10.28 13.78 3.18
CA THR A 56 10.06 12.33 3.19
C THR A 56 11.20 11.60 2.48
N VAL A 57 11.68 10.55 3.13
CA VAL A 57 12.67 9.60 2.59
C VAL A 57 11.98 8.26 2.37
N VAL A 58 12.17 7.67 1.20
CA VAL A 58 11.61 6.35 0.87
C VAL A 58 12.75 5.35 0.77
N LEU A 59 12.84 4.43 1.74
CA LEU A 59 13.91 3.41 1.77
C LEU A 59 13.52 2.24 0.86
N THR A 60 14.30 2.05 -0.21
CA THR A 60 14.02 1.04 -1.24
C THR A 60 15.12 -0.01 -1.32
N GLN A 61 14.77 -1.25 -1.68
CA GLN A 61 15.73 -2.35 -1.79
C GLN A 61 15.42 -3.24 -3.00
N TYR A 62 14.43 -4.12 -2.91
CA TYR A 62 14.14 -5.10 -3.95
C TYR A 62 13.46 -4.47 -5.16
N LYS A 63 14.00 -4.73 -6.37
CA LYS A 63 13.40 -4.36 -7.67
C LYS A 63 12.89 -2.91 -7.72
N SER A 64 13.66 -1.99 -7.14
CA SER A 64 13.23 -0.62 -6.84
C SER A 64 13.13 0.28 -8.08
N HIS A 65 13.78 -0.06 -9.21
CA HIS A 65 13.91 0.83 -10.38
C HIS A 65 12.58 1.48 -10.82
N SER A 66 11.49 0.70 -10.90
CA SER A 66 10.19 1.25 -11.31
C SER A 66 9.53 2.10 -10.21
N LEU A 67 9.84 1.83 -8.94
CA LEU A 67 9.41 2.62 -7.79
C LEU A 67 10.17 3.95 -7.73
N ASP A 68 11.49 3.90 -7.78
CA ASP A 68 12.37 5.08 -7.74
C ASP A 68 12.04 6.03 -8.90
N ARG A 69 11.81 5.49 -10.11
CA ARG A 69 11.34 6.26 -11.26
C ARG A 69 9.99 6.92 -11.01
N HIS A 70 9.03 6.21 -10.39
CA HIS A 70 7.71 6.77 -10.09
C HIS A 70 7.84 7.92 -9.09
N ILE A 71 8.54 7.71 -7.97
CA ILE A 71 8.75 8.73 -6.95
C ILE A 71 9.42 9.97 -7.57
N SER A 72 10.52 9.78 -8.30
CA SER A 72 11.27 10.88 -8.92
C SER A 72 10.50 11.63 -10.02
N THR A 73 9.44 11.04 -10.58
CA THR A 73 8.63 11.66 -11.63
C THR A 73 7.38 12.32 -11.08
N VAL A 74 6.70 11.67 -10.15
CA VAL A 74 5.38 12.07 -9.63
C VAL A 74 5.52 13.01 -8.44
N TRP A 75 6.40 12.66 -7.47
CA TRP A 75 6.50 13.32 -6.17
C TRP A 75 7.58 14.39 -6.15
N ARG A 76 7.47 15.36 -7.07
CA ARG A 76 8.41 16.48 -7.18
C ARG A 76 7.89 17.70 -6.44
N PHE A 77 8.61 18.10 -5.40
CA PHE A 77 8.39 19.37 -4.71
C PHE A 77 9.43 20.40 -5.09
N SER A 78 9.17 21.65 -4.74
CA SER A 78 10.13 22.73 -4.92
C SER A 78 11.26 22.65 -3.89
N PRO A 79 12.52 22.41 -4.30
CA PRO A 79 13.65 22.39 -3.37
C PRO A 79 13.87 23.73 -2.65
N LEU A 80 13.39 24.83 -3.21
CA LEU A 80 13.49 26.17 -2.59
C LEU A 80 12.79 26.28 -1.24
N LEU A 81 11.79 25.42 -1.00
CA LEU A 81 11.03 25.39 0.25
C LEU A 81 11.53 24.30 1.22
N GLY A 82 12.62 23.61 0.86
CA GLY A 82 13.15 22.50 1.65
C GLY A 82 12.28 21.23 1.64
N ASN A 83 11.29 21.16 0.74
CA ASN A 83 10.38 20.04 0.62
C ASN A 83 10.90 19.01 -0.38
N TYR A 84 10.81 17.72 -0.06
CA TYR A 84 11.23 16.64 -0.94
C TYR A 84 10.56 15.32 -0.62
N VAL A 85 10.44 14.45 -1.62
CA VAL A 85 10.28 13.00 -1.49
C VAL A 85 11.43 12.36 -2.21
N SER A 86 12.35 11.72 -1.48
CA SER A 86 13.60 11.17 -2.03
C SER A 86 13.66 9.65 -1.88
N PRO A 87 13.77 8.87 -2.97
CA PRO A 87 14.09 7.47 -2.86
C PRO A 87 15.55 7.28 -2.45
N VAL A 88 15.77 6.42 -1.48
CA VAL A 88 17.10 6.04 -0.97
C VAL A 88 17.24 4.53 -1.09
N PRO A 89 17.92 4.04 -2.12
CA PRO A 89 18.19 2.62 -2.26
C PRO A 89 19.22 2.15 -1.23
N ALA A 90 19.15 0.87 -0.85
CA ALA A 90 20.11 0.25 0.04
C ALA A 90 21.56 0.40 -0.50
N GLN A 91 22.48 0.83 0.36
CA GLN A 91 23.83 1.27 -0.04
C GLN A 91 24.97 0.45 0.58
N GLN A 92 24.70 -0.57 1.40
CA GLN A 92 25.73 -1.37 2.10
C GLN A 92 26.73 -0.50 2.91
N ARG A 93 26.23 0.51 3.64
CA ARG A 93 27.10 1.47 4.36
C ARG A 93 27.78 0.87 5.58
N LEU A 94 27.13 -0.11 6.24
CA LEU A 94 27.60 -0.68 7.49
C LEU A 94 28.09 -2.13 7.33
N GLY A 95 28.51 -2.53 6.12
CA GLY A 95 29.00 -3.87 5.86
C GLY A 95 28.72 -4.31 4.42
N LYS A 96 28.86 -5.63 4.14
CA LYS A 96 28.61 -6.20 2.82
C LYS A 96 27.20 -6.79 2.67
N HIS A 97 26.27 -6.40 3.52
CA HIS A 97 24.88 -6.86 3.48
C HIS A 97 23.91 -5.75 3.07
N TRP A 98 22.83 -6.13 2.46
CA TRP A 98 21.67 -5.28 2.24
C TRP A 98 20.87 -5.12 3.54
N TYR A 99 19.77 -4.38 3.53
CA TYR A 99 18.92 -4.27 4.72
C TYR A 99 18.46 -5.65 5.21
N LEU A 100 18.78 -5.97 6.45
CA LEU A 100 18.40 -7.23 7.11
C LEU A 100 16.94 -7.21 7.56
N GLY A 101 16.46 -6.04 7.97
CA GLY A 101 15.09 -5.80 8.40
C GLY A 101 14.73 -4.33 8.29
N SER A 102 13.54 -3.97 8.76
CA SER A 102 13.04 -2.59 8.68
C SER A 102 13.77 -1.64 9.63
N ALA A 103 14.22 -2.10 10.78
CA ALA A 103 15.04 -1.34 11.73
C ALA A 103 16.46 -1.11 11.17
N ASP A 104 17.07 -2.15 10.60
CA ASP A 104 18.39 -2.03 9.96
C ASP A 104 18.34 -1.06 8.75
N ALA A 105 17.24 -1.03 7.99
CA ALA A 105 17.08 -0.07 6.91
C ALA A 105 17.16 1.39 7.40
N ILE A 106 16.54 1.69 8.53
CA ILE A 106 16.61 3.02 9.16
C ILE A 106 18.02 3.27 9.71
N TYR A 107 18.61 2.29 10.39
CA TYR A 107 19.94 2.42 10.97
C TYR A 107 21.01 2.67 9.90
N GLN A 108 20.98 1.95 8.79
CA GLN A 108 21.91 2.18 7.66
C GLN A 108 21.74 3.56 7.00
N THR A 109 20.61 4.25 7.23
CA THR A 109 20.34 5.59 6.70
C THR A 109 20.38 6.68 7.77
N ILE A 110 20.93 6.39 8.94
CA ILE A 110 20.98 7.29 10.11
C ILE A 110 21.62 8.66 9.77
N ASN A 111 22.61 8.69 8.88
CA ASN A 111 23.23 9.93 8.43
C ASN A 111 22.24 10.92 7.78
N ILE A 112 21.19 10.43 7.12
CA ILE A 112 20.17 11.32 6.53
C ILE A 112 19.34 11.96 7.64
N ILE A 113 19.08 11.23 8.72
CA ILE A 113 18.36 11.74 9.89
C ILE A 113 19.26 12.74 10.63
N GLU A 114 20.56 12.44 10.77
CA GLU A 114 21.55 13.36 11.37
C GLU A 114 21.71 14.65 10.56
N ASP A 115 21.70 14.59 9.22
CA ASP A 115 21.78 15.77 8.36
C ASP A 115 20.53 16.66 8.49
N VAL A 116 19.37 16.05 8.65
CA VAL A 116 18.10 16.77 8.80
C VAL A 116 17.91 17.27 10.22
N GLN A 117 18.37 16.54 11.24
CA GLN A 117 18.17 16.82 12.68
C GLN A 117 16.67 17.05 13.02
N PRO A 118 15.78 16.08 12.79
CA PRO A 118 14.39 16.18 13.20
C PRO A 118 14.28 15.96 14.72
N ASP A 119 13.25 16.53 15.33
CA ASP A 119 12.87 16.24 16.71
C ASP A 119 12.12 14.89 16.77
N ILE A 120 11.28 14.62 15.76
CA ILE A 120 10.41 13.43 15.64
C ILE A 120 10.58 12.79 14.26
N VAL A 121 10.58 11.47 14.22
CA VAL A 121 10.55 10.65 13.01
C VAL A 121 9.20 9.95 12.89
N VAL A 122 8.51 10.12 11.75
CA VAL A 122 7.31 9.38 11.37
C VAL A 122 7.70 8.26 10.42
N ILE A 123 7.42 7.01 10.78
CA ILE A 123 7.81 5.82 10.01
C ILE A 123 6.55 5.11 9.53
N VAL A 124 6.43 4.88 8.22
CA VAL A 124 5.22 4.27 7.62
C VAL A 124 5.56 3.16 6.65
N GLY A 125 4.69 2.16 6.57
CA GLY A 125 4.75 1.13 5.52
C GLY A 125 4.34 1.69 4.15
N ALA A 126 4.94 1.16 3.08
CA ALA A 126 4.76 1.65 1.71
C ALA A 126 3.63 0.96 0.92
N ASP A 127 2.92 -0.01 1.49
CA ASP A 127 2.17 -1.02 0.76
C ASP A 127 0.74 -1.25 1.27
N HIS A 128 0.21 -0.32 2.07
CA HIS A 128 -1.15 -0.35 2.58
C HIS A 128 -2.05 0.67 1.88
N VAL A 129 -3.34 0.36 1.78
CA VAL A 129 -4.38 1.25 1.25
C VAL A 129 -5.19 1.80 2.41
N TYR A 130 -5.09 3.10 2.68
CA TYR A 130 -5.76 3.77 3.79
C TYR A 130 -5.69 5.29 3.64
N ARG A 131 -6.50 6.02 4.43
CA ARG A 131 -6.33 7.45 4.70
C ARG A 131 -6.02 7.65 6.17
N MET A 132 -5.08 8.53 6.46
CA MET A 132 -4.68 8.87 7.82
C MET A 132 -4.13 10.29 7.87
N ASP A 133 -4.60 11.07 8.83
CA ASP A 133 -3.97 12.31 9.25
C ASP A 133 -2.93 12.01 10.34
N PHE A 134 -1.67 12.04 9.96
CA PHE A 134 -0.56 11.80 10.88
C PHE A 134 -0.34 12.95 11.87
N GLN A 135 -0.90 14.15 11.67
CA GLN A 135 -0.82 15.21 12.66
C GLN A 135 -1.49 14.80 13.98
N GLN A 136 -2.63 14.11 13.89
CA GLN A 136 -3.35 13.63 15.07
C GLN A 136 -2.52 12.61 15.86
N MET A 137 -1.87 11.68 15.18
CA MET A 137 -0.97 10.70 15.82
C MET A 137 0.26 11.37 16.46
N VAL A 138 0.90 12.31 15.76
CA VAL A 138 2.05 13.06 16.29
C VAL A 138 1.65 13.92 17.47
N GLN A 139 0.48 14.57 17.43
CA GLN A 139 -0.03 15.35 18.54
C GLN A 139 -0.24 14.48 19.78
N GLN A 140 -0.89 13.32 19.63
CA GLN A 140 -1.07 12.39 20.74
C GLN A 140 0.28 11.85 21.27
N HIS A 141 1.24 11.56 20.39
CA HIS A 141 2.60 11.16 20.80
C HIS A 141 3.25 12.19 21.72
N ILE A 142 3.19 13.47 21.35
CA ILE A 142 3.74 14.58 22.16
C ILE A 142 2.99 14.69 23.50
N GLU A 143 1.66 14.63 23.48
CA GLU A 143 0.82 14.77 24.68
C GLU A 143 0.98 13.60 25.65
N SER A 144 1.17 12.38 25.15
CA SER A 144 1.38 11.20 25.99
C SER A 144 2.75 11.15 26.66
N GLY A 145 3.74 11.86 26.10
CA GLY A 145 5.12 11.80 26.55
C GLY A 145 5.81 10.47 26.28
N ALA A 146 5.23 9.63 25.41
CA ALA A 146 5.86 8.39 24.96
C ALA A 146 7.10 8.66 24.11
N GLU A 147 8.09 7.77 24.13
CA GLU A 147 9.27 7.85 23.27
C GLU A 147 9.04 7.24 21.90
N PHE A 148 8.08 6.29 21.83
CA PHE A 148 7.70 5.56 20.62
C PHE A 148 6.20 5.30 20.62
N THR A 149 5.49 5.62 19.55
CA THR A 149 4.04 5.39 19.44
C THR A 149 3.73 4.52 18.24
N VAL A 150 2.88 3.52 18.41
CA VAL A 150 2.42 2.59 17.37
C VAL A 150 0.98 2.90 17.00
N ALA A 151 0.67 3.02 15.72
CA ALA A 151 -0.72 3.05 15.26
C ALA A 151 -1.32 1.65 15.29
N GLY A 152 -2.44 1.51 15.97
CA GLY A 152 -3.19 0.26 16.10
C GLY A 152 -4.57 0.34 15.45
N ILE A 153 -5.00 -0.77 14.87
CA ILE A 153 -6.33 -0.95 14.28
C ILE A 153 -6.97 -2.23 14.78
N ARG A 154 -8.29 -2.22 14.97
CA ARG A 154 -9.02 -3.44 15.34
C ARG A 154 -9.10 -4.41 14.18
N GLN A 155 -8.70 -5.65 14.42
CA GLN A 155 -8.75 -6.75 13.45
C GLN A 155 -9.32 -8.02 14.11
N PRO A 156 -9.93 -8.95 13.34
CA PRO A 156 -10.37 -10.23 13.87
C PRO A 156 -9.22 -11.02 14.51
N ILE A 157 -9.46 -11.62 15.68
CA ILE A 157 -8.47 -12.42 16.41
C ILE A 157 -7.89 -13.58 15.58
N SER A 158 -8.66 -14.12 14.63
CA SER A 158 -8.22 -15.15 13.69
C SER A 158 -7.07 -14.72 12.77
N GLN A 159 -6.77 -13.42 12.70
CA GLN A 159 -5.69 -12.86 11.89
C GLN A 159 -4.46 -12.48 12.73
N SER A 160 -4.41 -12.83 14.01
CA SER A 160 -3.29 -12.49 14.93
C SER A 160 -1.91 -12.89 14.40
N ASN A 161 -1.84 -14.00 13.67
CA ASN A 161 -0.59 -14.50 13.08
C ASN A 161 -0.09 -13.71 11.85
N GLN A 162 -0.82 -12.67 11.44
CA GLN A 162 -0.45 -11.81 10.31
C GLN A 162 0.14 -10.47 10.76
N PHE A 163 -0.16 -10.02 11.99
CA PHE A 163 0.15 -8.69 12.49
C PHE A 163 0.88 -8.71 13.83
N GLY A 164 1.56 -7.62 14.16
CA GLY A 164 1.94 -7.33 15.52
C GLY A 164 0.70 -7.06 16.37
N VAL A 165 0.55 -7.72 17.51
CA VAL A 165 -0.59 -7.57 18.41
C VAL A 165 -0.20 -6.68 19.59
N ILE A 166 -1.00 -5.64 19.83
CA ILE A 166 -0.82 -4.64 20.87
C ILE A 166 -1.75 -4.97 22.04
N GLU A 167 -1.19 -5.16 23.23
CA GLU A 167 -1.93 -5.18 24.49
C GLU A 167 -1.81 -3.79 25.15
N VAL A 168 -2.92 -3.15 25.37
CA VAL A 168 -2.99 -1.81 26.00
C VAL A 168 -2.90 -1.93 27.51
N ASP A 169 -2.24 -0.99 28.16
CA ASP A 169 -2.21 -0.89 29.62
C ASP A 169 -3.59 -0.45 30.12
N PRO A 170 -4.25 -1.23 30.97
CA PRO A 170 -5.59 -0.91 31.48
C PRO A 170 -5.62 0.34 32.35
N ASP A 171 -4.52 0.67 33.03
CA ASP A 171 -4.41 1.86 33.88
C ASP A 171 -3.98 3.10 33.09
N HIS A 172 -3.38 2.91 31.92
CA HIS A 172 -2.89 3.97 31.01
C HIS A 172 -3.31 3.67 29.56
N PRO A 173 -4.54 4.03 29.14
CA PRO A 173 -5.12 3.62 27.84
C PRO A 173 -4.34 4.04 26.58
N ASN A 174 -3.43 5.00 26.71
CA ASN A 174 -2.59 5.46 25.61
C ASN A 174 -1.18 4.80 25.60
N MET A 175 -0.93 3.84 26.50
CA MET A 175 0.34 3.15 26.62
C MET A 175 0.22 1.66 26.30
N ILE A 176 1.27 1.11 25.73
CA ILE A 176 1.38 -0.31 25.40
C ILE A 176 1.94 -1.05 26.59
N LYS A 177 1.20 -2.05 27.08
CA LYS A 177 1.65 -2.98 28.12
C LYS A 177 2.56 -4.06 27.53
N SER A 178 2.17 -4.65 26.39
CA SER A 178 2.99 -5.63 25.68
C SER A 178 2.76 -5.56 24.18
N PHE A 179 3.78 -5.94 23.41
CA PHE A 179 3.74 -6.06 21.95
C PHE A 179 4.25 -7.43 21.53
N GLN A 180 3.49 -8.15 20.69
CA GLN A 180 3.84 -9.48 20.21
C GLN A 180 3.75 -9.53 18.69
N GLU A 181 4.87 -9.81 18.03
CA GLU A 181 4.91 -9.92 16.56
C GLU A 181 4.36 -11.27 16.10
N LYS A 182 3.27 -11.25 15.34
CA LYS A 182 2.62 -12.41 14.70
C LYS A 182 2.43 -13.62 15.62
N PRO A 183 1.80 -13.45 16.79
CA PRO A 183 1.60 -14.56 17.71
C PRO A 183 0.65 -15.62 17.12
N GLN A 184 0.94 -16.90 17.37
CA GLN A 184 0.07 -18.00 16.94
C GLN A 184 -1.23 -18.05 17.76
N THR A 185 -1.16 -17.60 18.99
CA THR A 185 -2.31 -17.49 19.93
C THR A 185 -2.19 -16.19 20.70
N THR A 186 -3.32 -15.53 20.91
CA THR A 186 -3.40 -14.29 21.69
C THR A 186 -4.75 -14.17 22.38
N THR A 187 -4.85 -13.24 23.31
CA THR A 187 -6.11 -12.88 23.97
C THR A 187 -6.77 -11.73 23.21
N GLY A 188 -8.09 -11.79 23.06
CA GLY A 188 -8.86 -10.70 22.46
C GLY A 188 -8.94 -9.47 23.36
N LEU A 189 -9.47 -8.38 22.82
CA LEU A 189 -9.67 -7.13 23.55
C LEU A 189 -10.68 -7.31 24.70
N PRO A 190 -10.54 -6.56 25.81
CA PRO A 190 -11.47 -6.67 26.94
C PRO A 190 -12.93 -6.34 26.60
N ASP A 191 -13.14 -5.43 25.65
CA ASP A 191 -14.47 -5.01 25.18
C ASP A 191 -14.97 -5.84 23.99
N ASP A 192 -14.09 -6.53 23.25
CA ASP A 192 -14.43 -7.45 22.17
C ASP A 192 -13.45 -8.63 22.10
N PRO A 193 -13.76 -9.78 22.73
CA PRO A 193 -12.88 -10.95 22.74
C PRO A 193 -12.60 -11.57 21.37
N ASN A 194 -13.36 -11.23 20.33
CA ASN A 194 -13.15 -11.72 18.97
C ASN A 194 -12.20 -10.82 18.15
N SER A 195 -11.80 -9.69 18.71
CA SER A 195 -10.92 -8.72 18.06
C SER A 195 -9.60 -8.55 18.81
N ILE A 196 -8.58 -8.14 18.08
CA ILE A 196 -7.27 -7.71 18.58
C ILE A 196 -7.02 -6.27 18.16
N LEU A 197 -6.08 -5.59 18.82
CA LEU A 197 -5.52 -4.35 18.33
C LEU A 197 -4.23 -4.70 17.56
N ALA A 198 -4.31 -4.63 16.24
CA ALA A 198 -3.23 -4.98 15.32
C ALA A 198 -2.39 -3.74 14.99
N SER A 199 -1.07 -3.87 14.98
CA SER A 199 -0.17 -2.82 14.50
C SER A 199 -0.38 -2.59 13.01
N MET A 200 -0.52 -1.33 12.61
CA MET A 200 -0.59 -0.91 11.21
C MET A 200 0.79 -0.82 10.53
N GLY A 201 1.89 -1.01 11.29
CA GLY A 201 3.25 -0.76 10.78
C GLY A 201 3.56 0.72 10.59
N ASN A 202 2.81 1.60 11.25
CA ASN A 202 3.04 3.04 11.28
C ASN A 202 3.47 3.45 12.68
N TYR A 203 4.56 4.20 12.77
CA TYR A 203 5.20 4.55 14.04
C TYR A 203 5.56 6.04 14.07
N VAL A 204 5.55 6.60 15.27
CA VAL A 204 6.10 7.94 15.59
C VAL A 204 7.11 7.76 16.70
N ALA A 205 8.30 8.34 16.57
CA ALA A 205 9.36 8.19 17.54
C ALA A 205 10.09 9.50 17.80
N ASN A 206 10.48 9.76 19.04
CA ASN A 206 11.49 10.76 19.37
C ASN A 206 12.84 10.32 18.77
N THR A 207 13.52 11.22 18.08
CA THR A 207 14.73 10.90 17.30
C THR A 207 15.83 10.29 18.16
N ASP A 208 16.14 10.88 19.33
CA ASP A 208 17.20 10.40 20.21
C ASP A 208 16.91 9.00 20.77
N ALA A 209 15.65 8.76 21.16
CA ALA A 209 15.21 7.45 21.66
C ALA A 209 15.27 6.38 20.56
N LEU A 210 14.83 6.72 19.34
CA LEU A 210 14.92 5.84 18.18
C LEU A 210 16.38 5.47 17.89
N PHE A 211 17.31 6.45 17.90
CA PHE A 211 18.73 6.17 17.68
C PHE A 211 19.34 5.26 18.73
N ALA A 212 18.98 5.46 20.00
CA ALA A 212 19.44 4.61 21.08
C ALA A 212 18.96 3.15 20.90
N ALA A 213 17.67 2.96 20.55
CA ALA A 213 17.09 1.64 20.30
C ALA A 213 17.74 0.94 19.10
N LEU A 214 17.86 1.63 17.96
CA LEU A 214 18.47 1.09 16.74
C LEU A 214 19.96 0.72 16.95
N SER A 215 20.70 1.53 17.71
CA SER A 215 22.12 1.25 18.02
C SER A 215 22.31 0.06 18.95
N LEU A 216 21.32 -0.30 19.75
CA LEU A 216 21.31 -1.49 20.57
C LEU A 216 20.95 -2.72 19.73
N ASP A 217 19.92 -2.58 18.88
CA ASP A 217 19.46 -3.65 17.99
C ASP A 217 20.54 -4.07 17.00
N GLU A 218 21.29 -3.12 16.43
CA GLU A 218 22.39 -3.42 15.48
C GLU A 218 23.46 -4.35 16.09
N LYS A 219 23.71 -4.24 17.40
CA LYS A 219 24.72 -5.04 18.11
C LYS A 219 24.19 -6.37 18.63
N ALA A 220 22.89 -6.58 18.58
CA ALA A 220 22.26 -7.79 19.06
C ALA A 220 22.38 -8.94 18.03
N GLU A 221 22.74 -10.14 18.49
CA GLU A 221 22.88 -11.31 17.62
C GLU A 221 21.54 -12.05 17.37
N ASP A 222 20.61 -11.96 18.33
CA ASP A 222 19.31 -12.66 18.31
C ASP A 222 18.16 -11.69 17.91
N THR A 223 18.33 -10.94 16.83
CA THR A 223 17.32 -10.02 16.32
C THR A 223 17.07 -10.24 14.82
N LYS A 224 15.90 -9.84 14.35
CA LYS A 224 15.57 -9.75 12.93
C LYS A 224 15.76 -8.35 12.36
N HIS A 225 16.20 -7.42 13.19
CA HIS A 225 16.34 -6.00 12.88
C HIS A 225 15.05 -5.40 12.32
N ASP A 226 13.92 -5.73 12.95
CA ASP A 226 12.57 -5.36 12.49
C ASP A 226 11.90 -4.37 13.45
N MET A 227 11.21 -3.35 12.90
CA MET A 227 10.54 -2.33 13.71
C MET A 227 9.43 -2.93 14.58
N GLY A 228 8.65 -3.86 14.04
CA GLY A 228 7.57 -4.53 14.77
C GLY A 228 8.09 -5.67 15.66
N GLY A 229 9.07 -6.44 15.16
CA GLY A 229 9.60 -7.61 15.88
C GLY A 229 10.54 -7.28 17.04
N ASP A 230 11.31 -6.21 16.91
CA ASP A 230 12.41 -5.93 17.83
C ASP A 230 12.30 -4.55 18.49
N ILE A 231 12.02 -3.48 17.71
CA ILE A 231 12.01 -2.10 18.24
C ILE A 231 10.75 -1.80 19.06
N ALA A 232 9.54 -2.16 18.56
CA ALA A 232 8.30 -1.90 19.30
C ALA A 232 8.25 -2.69 20.63
N PRO A 233 8.63 -3.97 20.71
CA PRO A 233 8.78 -4.70 21.98
C PRO A 233 9.81 -4.07 22.93
N TYR A 234 10.93 -3.55 22.41
CA TYR A 234 11.95 -2.88 23.24
C TYR A 234 11.35 -1.70 24.01
N PHE A 235 10.60 -0.81 23.34
CA PHE A 235 9.95 0.32 24.00
C PHE A 235 8.79 -0.10 24.92
N ALA A 236 8.00 -1.13 24.52
CA ALA A 236 6.91 -1.66 25.33
C ALA A 236 7.42 -2.21 26.67
N ALA A 237 8.52 -2.98 26.66
CA ALA A 237 9.12 -3.54 27.87
C ALA A 237 9.66 -2.48 28.85
N ARG A 238 9.87 -1.27 28.37
CA ARG A 238 10.37 -0.12 29.16
C ARG A 238 9.27 0.82 29.64
N ASN A 239 8.01 0.55 29.26
CA ASN A 239 6.85 1.44 29.44
C ASN A 239 7.06 2.82 28.74
N GLU A 240 7.75 2.82 27.61
CA GLU A 240 8.04 4.01 26.81
C GLU A 240 7.25 4.00 25.48
N ALA A 241 6.43 2.96 25.23
CA ALA A 241 5.64 2.80 24.04
C ALA A 241 4.20 3.29 24.23
N GLY A 242 3.78 4.24 23.40
CA GLY A 242 2.39 4.68 23.29
C GLY A 242 1.63 3.92 22.18
N VAL A 243 0.31 3.95 22.26
CA VAL A 243 -0.59 3.45 21.22
C VAL A 243 -1.51 4.56 20.72
N TYR A 244 -1.63 4.66 19.40
CA TYR A 244 -2.60 5.52 18.73
C TYR A 244 -3.71 4.64 18.13
N ASP A 245 -4.96 4.80 18.61
CA ASP A 245 -6.10 4.06 18.04
C ASP A 245 -6.52 4.72 16.72
N PHE A 246 -6.33 4.02 15.60
CA PHE A 246 -6.68 4.50 14.27
C PHE A 246 -8.17 4.78 14.11
N ASN A 247 -9.05 4.17 14.90
CA ASN A 247 -10.47 4.49 14.89
C ASN A 247 -10.78 5.92 15.38
N SER A 248 -9.84 6.57 16.08
CA SER A 248 -9.99 7.97 16.48
C SER A 248 -9.53 8.97 15.42
N ASN A 249 -8.95 8.48 14.29
CA ASN A 249 -8.42 9.35 13.26
C ASN A 249 -9.53 9.94 12.39
N GLU A 250 -9.66 11.25 12.38
CA GLU A 250 -10.65 11.97 11.60
C GLU A 250 -10.05 12.52 10.32
N ILE A 251 -10.66 12.19 9.19
CA ILE A 251 -10.22 12.61 7.86
C ILE A 251 -11.25 13.59 7.28
N PRO A 252 -10.84 14.79 6.82
CA PRO A 252 -11.73 15.70 6.12
C PRO A 252 -12.40 15.02 4.92
N GLY A 253 -13.71 15.21 4.77
CA GLY A 253 -14.50 14.63 3.68
C GLY A 253 -14.70 13.10 3.75
N ALA A 254 -14.32 12.44 4.86
CA ALA A 254 -14.59 11.02 5.04
C ALA A 254 -16.10 10.75 5.20
N THR A 255 -16.55 9.64 4.62
CA THR A 255 -17.90 9.11 4.83
C THR A 255 -17.91 8.13 6.01
N PRO A 256 -19.07 7.79 6.59
CA PRO A 256 -19.14 6.78 7.65
C PRO A 256 -18.59 5.39 7.24
N THR A 257 -18.65 5.05 5.95
CA THR A 257 -18.11 3.79 5.40
C THR A 257 -16.59 3.83 5.19
N ASP A 258 -16.03 5.03 4.96
CA ASP A 258 -14.60 5.27 4.71
C ASP A 258 -13.80 5.44 6.03
N HIS A 259 -14.51 5.59 7.15
CA HIS A 259 -13.93 5.79 8.47
C HIS A 259 -13.11 4.55 8.89
N ALA A 260 -11.88 4.79 9.33
CA ALA A 260 -10.94 3.75 9.76
C ALA A 260 -10.69 2.62 8.73
N TYR A 261 -10.87 2.91 7.43
CA TYR A 261 -10.51 1.96 6.39
C TYR A 261 -9.01 1.78 6.29
N TRP A 262 -8.56 0.56 6.45
CA TRP A 262 -7.18 0.15 6.24
C TRP A 262 -7.13 -1.29 5.69
N ARG A 263 -6.35 -1.51 4.65
CA ARG A 263 -6.12 -2.84 4.08
C ARG A 263 -4.65 -3.08 3.78
N ASP A 264 -4.10 -4.16 4.33
CA ASP A 264 -2.88 -4.76 3.82
C ASP A 264 -3.25 -5.59 2.58
N VAL A 265 -2.95 -5.07 1.40
CA VAL A 265 -3.13 -5.78 0.14
C VAL A 265 -1.97 -6.77 -0.08
N GLY A 266 -1.77 -7.66 0.88
CA GLY A 266 -0.63 -8.56 0.99
C GLY A 266 -0.73 -9.81 0.11
N THR A 267 -1.93 -10.20 -0.32
CA THR A 267 -2.18 -11.38 -1.18
C THR A 267 -2.94 -10.99 -2.45
N LEU A 268 -2.89 -11.84 -3.49
CA LEU A 268 -3.64 -11.61 -4.74
C LEU A 268 -5.15 -11.47 -4.49
N LYS A 269 -5.69 -12.25 -3.54
CA LYS A 269 -7.10 -12.13 -3.15
C LYS A 269 -7.40 -10.78 -2.51
N GLN A 270 -6.64 -10.37 -1.50
CA GLN A 270 -6.84 -9.08 -0.83
C GLN A 270 -6.67 -7.91 -1.80
N PHE A 271 -5.70 -8.00 -2.71
CA PHE A 271 -5.49 -7.02 -3.76
C PHE A 271 -6.67 -6.94 -4.74
N TYR A 272 -7.21 -8.09 -5.15
CA TYR A 272 -8.40 -8.16 -6.00
C TYR A 272 -9.63 -7.60 -5.29
N ASP A 273 -9.90 -8.04 -4.06
CA ASP A 273 -11.06 -7.60 -3.27
C ASP A 273 -11.04 -6.07 -3.03
N ALA A 274 -9.86 -5.50 -2.77
CA ALA A 274 -9.72 -4.06 -2.59
C ALA A 274 -10.04 -3.26 -3.88
N HIS A 275 -9.76 -3.83 -5.07
CA HIS A 275 -10.16 -3.20 -6.33
C HIS A 275 -11.66 -3.35 -6.60
N MET A 276 -12.25 -4.51 -6.28
CA MET A 276 -13.69 -4.74 -6.44
C MET A 276 -14.50 -3.86 -5.47
N ASP A 277 -13.96 -3.57 -4.29
CA ASP A 277 -14.56 -2.58 -3.38
C ASP A 277 -14.67 -1.21 -4.02
N LEU A 278 -13.60 -0.72 -4.69
CA LEU A 278 -13.60 0.61 -5.33
C LEU A 278 -14.70 0.81 -6.38
N ILE A 279 -15.17 -0.27 -7.00
CA ILE A 279 -16.21 -0.25 -8.04
C ILE A 279 -17.58 -0.71 -7.53
N SER A 280 -17.68 -1.02 -6.24
CA SER A 280 -18.97 -1.34 -5.63
C SER A 280 -19.88 -0.11 -5.64
N TYR A 281 -21.20 -0.34 -5.53
CA TYR A 281 -22.19 0.74 -5.50
C TYR A 281 -22.00 1.69 -4.31
N VAL A 282 -21.61 1.18 -3.17
CA VAL A 282 -21.20 1.95 -1.99
C VAL A 282 -19.85 1.41 -1.53
N PRO A 283 -18.73 1.96 -2.06
CA PRO A 283 -17.41 1.49 -1.69
C PRO A 283 -17.09 1.80 -0.22
N GLU A 284 -16.38 0.90 0.44
CA GLU A 284 -15.84 1.18 1.77
C GLU A 284 -14.79 2.29 1.68
N PHE A 285 -13.88 2.22 0.68
CA PHE A 285 -12.89 3.26 0.43
C PHE A 285 -13.36 4.25 -0.64
N ASN A 286 -13.68 5.49 -0.21
CA ASN A 286 -14.10 6.54 -1.15
C ASN A 286 -12.90 7.16 -1.88
N LEU A 287 -12.54 6.65 -3.05
CA LEU A 287 -11.44 7.17 -3.86
C LEU A 287 -11.63 8.65 -4.29
N TYR A 288 -12.87 9.14 -4.30
CA TYR A 288 -13.27 10.47 -4.77
C TYR A 288 -13.32 11.55 -3.67
N ASN A 289 -12.76 11.30 -2.48
CA ASN A 289 -12.64 12.32 -1.45
C ASN A 289 -11.65 13.40 -1.92
N THR A 290 -12.15 14.61 -2.20
CA THR A 290 -11.38 15.76 -2.68
C THR A 290 -10.80 16.63 -1.55
N GLU A 291 -11.24 16.45 -0.31
CA GLU A 291 -10.73 17.16 0.86
C GLU A 291 -9.48 16.49 1.44
N TRP A 292 -9.30 15.17 1.19
CA TRP A 292 -8.10 14.40 1.51
C TRP A 292 -7.73 13.50 0.33
N PRO A 293 -7.26 14.12 -0.79
CA PRO A 293 -7.05 13.39 -2.04
C PRO A 293 -5.86 12.43 -1.97
N ILE A 294 -5.93 11.36 -2.76
CA ILE A 294 -4.75 10.57 -3.09
C ILE A 294 -4.10 11.19 -4.32
N TYR A 295 -2.86 11.65 -4.18
CA TYR A 295 -2.10 12.29 -5.25
C TYR A 295 -1.40 11.25 -6.11
N THR A 296 -1.39 11.49 -7.41
CA THR A 296 -0.55 10.79 -8.39
C THR A 296 -0.45 11.63 -9.66
N LEU A 297 0.42 11.23 -10.58
CA LEU A 297 0.48 11.83 -11.92
C LEU A 297 -0.20 10.92 -12.92
N SER A 298 -1.37 11.31 -13.41
CA SER A 298 -2.14 10.57 -14.42
C SER A 298 -1.66 10.82 -15.84
N GLY A 299 -0.46 11.22 -16.10
CA GLY A 299 0.09 11.45 -17.44
C GLY A 299 -0.79 12.37 -18.34
N ASN A 300 -0.24 12.81 -19.47
CA ASN A 300 -0.98 13.60 -20.45
C ASN A 300 -1.75 12.67 -21.42
N LEU A 301 -2.74 11.95 -20.90
CA LEU A 301 -3.57 11.05 -21.69
C LEU A 301 -4.91 11.68 -22.05
N PRO A 302 -5.48 11.40 -23.24
CA PRO A 302 -6.80 11.86 -23.59
C PRO A 302 -7.87 11.18 -22.71
N PRO A 303 -9.07 11.76 -22.61
CA PRO A 303 -10.21 11.12 -21.98
C PRO A 303 -10.49 9.73 -22.54
N ALA A 304 -11.15 8.88 -21.72
CA ALA A 304 -11.64 7.59 -22.19
C ALA A 304 -12.64 7.74 -23.35
N LYS A 305 -12.62 6.80 -24.30
CA LYS A 305 -13.46 6.84 -25.50
C LYS A 305 -14.28 5.58 -25.66
N PHE A 306 -15.58 5.73 -25.82
CA PHE A 306 -16.52 4.66 -26.14
C PHE A 306 -16.96 4.79 -27.59
N VAL A 307 -16.90 3.68 -28.37
CA VAL A 307 -17.18 3.68 -29.79
C VAL A 307 -18.33 2.73 -30.11
N HIS A 308 -19.40 3.27 -30.67
CA HIS A 308 -20.53 2.52 -31.20
C HIS A 308 -20.52 2.58 -32.73
N ALA A 309 -20.76 1.44 -33.37
CA ALA A 309 -20.85 1.38 -34.80
C ALA A 309 -21.95 0.37 -35.20
N GLY A 310 -23.15 0.89 -35.46
CA GLY A 310 -24.33 0.08 -35.77
C GLY A 310 -25.03 -0.48 -34.51
N ARG A 311 -26.09 -1.25 -34.72
CA ARG A 311 -26.93 -1.77 -33.63
C ARG A 311 -26.26 -2.88 -32.81
N ASP A 312 -25.36 -3.64 -33.42
CA ASP A 312 -24.79 -4.86 -32.86
C ASP A 312 -23.34 -4.65 -32.35
N ARG A 313 -22.85 -3.42 -32.37
CA ARG A 313 -21.48 -3.09 -31.99
C ARG A 313 -21.46 -1.87 -31.08
N LEU A 314 -21.84 -2.09 -29.84
CA LEU A 314 -21.86 -1.07 -28.80
C LEU A 314 -20.64 -1.21 -27.91
N GLY A 315 -19.78 -0.18 -27.85
CA GLY A 315 -18.71 -0.12 -26.85
C GLY A 315 -19.25 0.52 -25.58
N HIS A 316 -19.23 -0.16 -24.46
CA HIS A 316 -19.70 0.37 -23.16
C HIS A 316 -18.92 -0.22 -22.00
N ALA A 317 -18.99 0.48 -20.86
CA ALA A 317 -18.55 -0.04 -19.57
C ALA A 317 -19.59 0.35 -18.51
N THR A 318 -19.91 -0.60 -17.61
CA THR A 318 -20.86 -0.41 -16.52
C THR A 318 -20.22 -0.86 -15.20
N ASP A 319 -20.59 -0.21 -14.10
CA ASP A 319 -20.07 -0.52 -12.75
C ASP A 319 -18.53 -0.64 -12.71
N SER A 320 -17.83 0.29 -13.37
CA SER A 320 -16.41 0.15 -13.66
C SER A 320 -15.65 1.47 -13.49
N ILE A 321 -14.40 1.39 -13.07
CA ILE A 321 -13.45 2.52 -13.15
C ILE A 321 -12.79 2.49 -14.54
N VAL A 322 -12.89 3.60 -15.28
CA VAL A 322 -12.32 3.73 -16.63
C VAL A 322 -11.34 4.90 -16.66
N SER A 323 -10.05 4.57 -16.75
CA SER A 323 -8.96 5.54 -16.69
C SER A 323 -8.77 6.32 -18.01
N PRO A 324 -8.01 7.43 -18.00
CA PRO A 324 -7.66 8.16 -19.21
C PRO A 324 -6.96 7.30 -20.26
N GLY A 325 -7.18 7.57 -21.55
CA GLY A 325 -6.59 6.83 -22.66
C GLY A 325 -7.26 5.51 -22.99
N VAL A 326 -8.22 5.03 -22.20
CA VAL A 326 -8.97 3.80 -22.48
C VAL A 326 -9.83 3.97 -23.74
N ILE A 327 -9.88 2.94 -24.58
CA ILE A 327 -10.80 2.87 -25.71
C ILE A 327 -11.60 1.57 -25.66
N VAL A 328 -12.92 1.68 -25.50
CA VAL A 328 -13.85 0.57 -25.62
C VAL A 328 -14.53 0.66 -26.98
N SER A 329 -14.10 -0.17 -27.95
CA SER A 329 -14.51 -0.08 -29.34
C SER A 329 -15.42 -1.26 -29.73
N GLY A 330 -16.70 -1.16 -29.40
CA GLY A 330 -17.70 -2.19 -29.70
C GLY A 330 -17.52 -3.48 -28.90
N GLY A 331 -16.86 -3.41 -27.76
CA GLY A 331 -16.76 -4.44 -26.74
C GLY A 331 -17.40 -4.00 -25.45
N GLU A 332 -17.35 -4.83 -24.43
CA GLU A 332 -18.03 -4.67 -23.15
C GLU A 332 -17.05 -4.76 -21.99
N GLY A 333 -17.12 -3.79 -21.05
CA GLY A 333 -16.53 -3.85 -19.73
C GLY A 333 -17.62 -3.83 -18.67
N HIS A 334 -17.61 -4.76 -17.73
CA HIS A 334 -18.56 -4.80 -16.64
C HIS A 334 -17.84 -5.13 -15.34
N HIS A 335 -18.18 -4.39 -14.27
CA HIS A 335 -17.64 -4.58 -12.93
C HIS A 335 -16.10 -4.78 -12.95
N SER A 336 -15.39 -3.81 -13.58
CA SER A 336 -13.97 -3.96 -13.88
C SER A 336 -13.19 -2.65 -13.69
N VAL A 337 -11.90 -2.78 -13.40
CA VAL A 337 -10.98 -1.63 -13.32
C VAL A 337 -10.11 -1.61 -14.57
N LEU A 338 -10.28 -0.57 -15.39
CA LEU A 338 -9.56 -0.38 -16.65
C LEU A 338 -8.52 0.74 -16.47
N SER A 339 -7.26 0.37 -16.33
CA SER A 339 -6.13 1.29 -16.17
C SER A 339 -5.80 2.04 -17.48
N PRO A 340 -4.89 3.02 -17.46
CA PRO A 340 -4.61 3.86 -18.63
C PRO A 340 -4.24 3.08 -19.89
N ASN A 341 -4.71 3.56 -21.04
CA ASN A 341 -4.45 3.01 -22.37
C ASN A 341 -4.95 1.58 -22.62
N VAL A 342 -5.82 1.02 -21.78
CA VAL A 342 -6.49 -0.26 -22.06
C VAL A 342 -7.35 -0.13 -23.32
N ARG A 343 -7.33 -1.19 -24.14
CA ARG A 343 -8.12 -1.29 -25.38
C ARG A 343 -8.99 -2.53 -25.35
N ILE A 344 -10.29 -2.34 -25.51
CA ILE A 344 -11.29 -3.42 -25.60
C ILE A 344 -11.91 -3.34 -27.00
N HIS A 345 -11.63 -4.36 -27.83
CA HIS A 345 -12.08 -4.41 -29.21
C HIS A 345 -13.48 -5.04 -29.35
N SER A 346 -13.98 -5.08 -30.58
CA SER A 346 -15.36 -5.46 -30.90
C SER A 346 -15.72 -6.87 -30.43
N TRP A 347 -16.88 -6.98 -29.81
CA TRP A 347 -17.49 -8.22 -29.31
C TRP A 347 -16.66 -8.93 -28.24
N SER A 348 -15.63 -8.29 -27.70
CA SER A 348 -14.92 -8.81 -26.55
C SER A 348 -15.64 -8.46 -25.25
N GLN A 349 -15.40 -9.25 -24.21
CA GLN A 349 -16.03 -9.10 -22.90
C GLN A 349 -14.96 -9.10 -21.80
N VAL A 350 -15.07 -8.13 -20.90
CA VAL A 350 -14.23 -8.02 -19.70
C VAL A 350 -15.15 -7.87 -18.50
N VAL A 351 -15.17 -8.87 -17.64
CA VAL A 351 -16.08 -8.93 -16.49
C VAL A 351 -15.28 -9.25 -15.22
N ASP A 352 -15.64 -8.64 -14.10
CA ASP A 352 -15.03 -8.86 -12.78
C ASP A 352 -13.50 -8.83 -12.82
N SER A 353 -12.90 -7.90 -13.56
CA SER A 353 -11.48 -8.00 -13.89
C SER A 353 -10.72 -6.68 -13.69
N ILE A 354 -9.42 -6.80 -13.46
CA ILE A 354 -8.49 -5.69 -13.29
C ILE A 354 -7.49 -5.73 -14.44
N LEU A 355 -7.53 -4.73 -15.31
CA LEU A 355 -6.64 -4.60 -16.45
C LEU A 355 -5.67 -3.46 -16.23
N PHE A 356 -4.35 -3.74 -16.15
CA PHE A 356 -3.33 -2.71 -15.98
C PHE A 356 -3.00 -2.00 -17.28
N ASP A 357 -2.14 -0.98 -17.20
CA ASP A 357 -1.81 -0.07 -18.30
C ASP A 357 -1.45 -0.81 -19.58
N GLY A 358 -2.06 -0.40 -20.69
CA GLY A 358 -1.73 -0.85 -22.02
C GLY A 358 -2.19 -2.27 -22.36
N VAL A 359 -3.06 -2.89 -21.56
CA VAL A 359 -3.67 -4.18 -21.89
C VAL A 359 -4.55 -4.04 -23.12
N VAL A 360 -4.43 -5.01 -24.03
CA VAL A 360 -5.23 -5.10 -25.26
C VAL A 360 -6.05 -6.37 -25.28
N VAL A 361 -7.37 -6.22 -25.34
CA VAL A 361 -8.33 -7.33 -25.49
C VAL A 361 -8.85 -7.29 -26.92
N ASN A 362 -8.36 -8.20 -27.78
CA ASN A 362 -8.73 -8.22 -29.20
C ASN A 362 -10.15 -8.80 -29.40
N ARG A 363 -10.59 -8.82 -30.65
CA ARG A 363 -11.97 -9.17 -31.04
C ARG A 363 -12.40 -10.52 -30.47
N ARG A 364 -13.60 -10.57 -29.90
CA ARG A 364 -14.22 -11.77 -29.33
C ARG A 364 -13.45 -12.46 -28.21
N ALA A 365 -12.33 -11.85 -27.75
CA ALA A 365 -11.64 -12.36 -26.59
C ALA A 365 -12.49 -12.11 -25.32
N ARG A 366 -12.36 -12.99 -24.34
CA ARG A 366 -13.15 -12.93 -23.11
C ARG A 366 -12.26 -13.02 -21.89
N VAL A 367 -12.48 -12.11 -20.95
CA VAL A 367 -11.78 -12.04 -19.67
C VAL A 367 -12.81 -12.08 -18.54
N TYR A 368 -12.61 -12.98 -17.62
CA TYR A 368 -13.48 -13.13 -16.46
C TYR A 368 -12.66 -13.35 -15.20
N LYS A 369 -12.98 -12.60 -14.12
CA LYS A 369 -12.38 -12.74 -12.79
C LYS A 369 -10.84 -12.86 -12.84
N ALA A 370 -10.21 -11.89 -13.49
CA ALA A 370 -8.78 -11.93 -13.78
C ALA A 370 -8.06 -10.61 -13.44
N ILE A 371 -6.75 -10.72 -13.20
CA ILE A 371 -5.81 -9.60 -13.12
C ILE A 371 -4.84 -9.72 -14.30
N LEU A 372 -4.94 -8.80 -15.25
CA LEU A 372 -4.02 -8.74 -16.39
C LEU A 372 -2.97 -7.67 -16.14
N ASP A 373 -1.72 -8.06 -16.02
CA ASP A 373 -0.62 -7.12 -15.78
C ASP A 373 -0.31 -6.29 -17.05
N LYS A 374 0.53 -5.29 -16.91
CA LYS A 374 0.84 -4.29 -17.95
C LYS A 374 1.21 -4.91 -19.30
N ASN A 375 0.64 -4.35 -20.37
CA ASN A 375 0.94 -4.73 -21.74
C ASN A 375 0.61 -6.20 -22.09
N VAL A 376 -0.30 -6.83 -21.37
CA VAL A 376 -0.86 -8.13 -21.76
C VAL A 376 -1.71 -7.94 -23.01
N VAL A 377 -1.58 -8.85 -23.97
CA VAL A 377 -2.32 -8.83 -25.22
C VAL A 377 -3.09 -10.16 -25.36
N LEU A 378 -4.41 -10.10 -25.35
CA LEU A 378 -5.25 -11.24 -25.72
C LEU A 378 -5.43 -11.22 -27.23
N THR A 379 -5.16 -12.35 -27.91
CA THR A 379 -5.43 -12.52 -29.33
C THR A 379 -6.93 -12.66 -29.62
N GLU A 380 -7.30 -12.68 -30.88
CA GLU A 380 -8.71 -12.81 -31.28
C GLU A 380 -9.28 -14.17 -30.82
N ASN A 381 -10.45 -14.17 -30.20
CA ASN A 381 -11.19 -15.28 -29.60
C ASN A 381 -10.58 -15.89 -28.33
N SER A 382 -9.38 -15.49 -27.90
CA SER A 382 -8.75 -16.06 -26.71
C SER A 382 -9.52 -15.81 -25.42
N THR A 383 -9.29 -16.63 -24.41
CA THR A 383 -10.01 -16.58 -23.14
C THR A 383 -9.06 -16.56 -21.94
N VAL A 384 -9.45 -15.88 -20.87
CA VAL A 384 -8.75 -15.88 -19.57
C VAL A 384 -9.78 -15.89 -18.44
N GLY A 385 -9.57 -16.75 -17.44
CA GLY A 385 -10.41 -16.82 -16.24
C GLY A 385 -11.73 -17.59 -16.46
N ILE A 386 -11.89 -18.25 -17.60
CA ILE A 386 -13.09 -19.04 -17.96
C ILE A 386 -12.86 -20.52 -17.70
N ASP A 387 -11.71 -21.03 -18.08
CA ASP A 387 -11.28 -22.41 -17.88
C ASP A 387 -9.98 -22.42 -17.05
N THR A 388 -10.12 -22.81 -15.78
CA THR A 388 -8.99 -22.83 -14.82
C THR A 388 -7.90 -23.82 -15.25
N GLU A 389 -8.27 -25.00 -15.79
CA GLU A 389 -7.28 -26.01 -16.20
C GLU A 389 -6.48 -25.50 -17.40
N HIS A 390 -7.15 -24.86 -18.35
CA HIS A 390 -6.52 -24.26 -19.51
C HIS A 390 -5.57 -23.09 -19.09
N ASP A 391 -6.01 -22.24 -18.17
CA ASP A 391 -5.19 -21.14 -17.66
C ASP A 391 -3.91 -21.66 -16.95
N LEU A 392 -4.06 -22.70 -16.12
CA LEU A 392 -2.92 -23.36 -15.47
C LEU A 392 -1.96 -24.02 -16.46
N ALA A 393 -2.49 -24.66 -17.50
CA ALA A 393 -1.67 -25.29 -18.55
C ALA A 393 -0.83 -24.28 -19.34
N ARG A 394 -1.31 -23.03 -19.49
CA ARG A 394 -0.58 -21.91 -20.07
C ARG A 394 0.42 -21.23 -19.10
N GLY A 395 0.54 -21.75 -17.87
CA GLY A 395 1.45 -21.24 -16.84
C GLY A 395 0.97 -19.97 -16.12
N PHE A 396 -0.33 -19.66 -16.18
CA PHE A 396 -0.89 -18.56 -15.42
C PHE A 396 -1.07 -18.96 -13.95
N THR A 397 -1.05 -17.98 -13.08
CA THR A 397 -1.34 -18.18 -11.65
C THR A 397 -2.85 -18.12 -11.45
N VAL A 398 -3.43 -19.17 -10.85
CA VAL A 398 -4.84 -19.15 -10.43
C VAL A 398 -4.91 -19.31 -8.93
N THR A 399 -5.59 -18.39 -8.25
CA THR A 399 -5.77 -18.47 -6.79
C THR A 399 -6.83 -19.50 -6.41
N PRO A 400 -6.87 -19.97 -5.16
CA PRO A 400 -7.91 -20.88 -4.68
C PRO A 400 -9.34 -20.36 -4.91
N GLU A 401 -9.52 -19.05 -4.94
CA GLU A 401 -10.80 -18.40 -5.19
C GLU A 401 -11.14 -18.30 -6.69
N GLY A 402 -10.26 -18.78 -7.59
CA GLY A 402 -10.46 -18.77 -9.02
C GLY A 402 -10.13 -17.44 -9.70
N ILE A 403 -9.23 -16.62 -9.12
CA ILE A 403 -8.73 -15.39 -9.75
C ILE A 403 -7.53 -15.78 -10.63
N THR A 404 -7.63 -15.55 -11.94
CA THR A 404 -6.51 -15.80 -12.86
C THR A 404 -5.62 -14.55 -12.97
N VAL A 405 -4.31 -14.72 -12.82
CA VAL A 405 -3.33 -13.64 -12.93
C VAL A 405 -2.39 -13.88 -14.09
N VAL A 406 -2.42 -12.99 -15.07
CA VAL A 406 -1.58 -13.07 -16.27
C VAL A 406 -0.38 -12.11 -16.12
N PRO A 407 0.86 -12.62 -16.24
CA PRO A 407 2.06 -11.82 -16.06
C PRO A 407 2.22 -10.72 -17.13
N LYS A 408 3.00 -9.69 -16.78
CA LYS A 408 3.31 -8.54 -17.63
C LYS A 408 3.84 -8.95 -19.01
N GLY A 409 3.32 -8.32 -20.06
CA GLY A 409 3.80 -8.47 -21.44
C GLY A 409 3.49 -9.79 -22.10
N THR A 410 2.63 -10.63 -21.47
CA THR A 410 2.21 -11.92 -22.05
C THR A 410 1.31 -11.68 -23.25
N VAL A 411 1.56 -12.45 -24.32
CA VAL A 411 0.59 -12.63 -25.41
C VAL A 411 -0.18 -13.90 -25.14
N VAL A 412 -1.50 -13.77 -25.01
CA VAL A 412 -2.40 -14.88 -24.72
C VAL A 412 -3.02 -15.36 -26.02
N ASP A 413 -2.66 -16.56 -26.41
CA ASP A 413 -3.24 -17.29 -27.55
C ASP A 413 -4.16 -18.42 -27.01
N ASP A 414 -5.15 -18.86 -27.80
CA ASP A 414 -5.97 -20.02 -27.49
C ASP A 414 -5.26 -21.32 -27.80
#